data_b30407d65b6870ecdde3e3e8332da942
#
_entry.id   b30407d65b6870ecdde3e3e8332da942
#
_cell.length_a   1.000
_cell.length_b   1.000
_cell.length_c   1.000
_cell.angle_alpha   90.00
_cell.angle_beta   90.00
_cell.angle_gamma   90.00
#
_symmetry.space_group_name_H-M   'P 1'
#
loop_
_entity.id
_entity.type
_entity.pdbx_description
1 polymer ?
#
loop_
_entity_poly.entity_id
_entity_poly.type
_entity_poly.pdbx_seq_one_letter_code
_entity_poly.pdbx_strand_id
1 'polypeptide(L)'
;MNSFVTQLAQLNYEGVLLALCTFLVIGLAHPLVIKTEYYFGTKPWWIWLMAGLACLIGALFVDGLFVSALLGVVGATLLWGIGELFSQKKRVEKGWFPMNPKRKDCYQKIGNDESICPVRKGHSMYSDENSTYIDR
;
A
#
# COMPACT_ATOMS: atom_id res chain seq x y z
N MET A 1 -0.43 -46.19 16.25
CA MET A 1 -0.73 -44.78 16.64
C MET A 1 0.51 -43.89 16.63
N ASN A 2 1.68 -44.44 16.97
CA ASN A 2 2.92 -43.62 17.00
C ASN A 2 3.47 -43.22 15.62
N SER A 3 3.23 -44.04 14.58
CA SER A 3 3.70 -43.75 13.22
C SER A 3 3.00 -42.51 12.60
N PHE A 4 1.70 -42.34 12.83
CA PHE A 4 0.92 -41.20 12.33
C PHE A 4 1.33 -39.91 13.04
N VAL A 5 1.53 -39.94 14.34
CA VAL A 5 1.99 -38.78 15.13
C VAL A 5 3.41 -38.39 14.73
N THR A 6 4.29 -39.34 14.43
CA THR A 6 5.65 -39.06 13.95
C THR A 6 5.63 -38.46 12.53
N GLN A 7 4.74 -38.92 11.67
CA GLN A 7 4.56 -38.33 10.34
C GLN A 7 4.00 -36.88 10.41
N LEU A 8 3.07 -36.63 11.32
CA LEU A 8 2.57 -35.25 11.56
C LEU A 8 3.65 -34.33 12.10
N ALA A 9 4.55 -34.84 12.95
CA ALA A 9 5.68 -34.08 13.49
C ALA A 9 6.76 -33.78 12.44
N GLN A 10 6.79 -34.53 11.33
CA GLN A 10 7.68 -34.31 10.19
C GLN A 10 7.05 -33.43 9.10
N LEU A 11 5.81 -32.99 9.27
CA LEU A 11 5.21 -32.04 8.32
C LEU A 11 6.00 -30.74 8.34
N ASN A 12 6.42 -30.32 7.15
CA ASN A 12 7.08 -29.04 6.96
C ASN A 12 6.04 -27.91 6.98
N TYR A 13 5.67 -27.46 8.19
CA TYR A 13 4.70 -26.40 8.40
C TYR A 13 5.28 -24.99 8.15
N GLU A 14 6.60 -24.88 7.94
CA GLU A 14 7.23 -23.59 7.61
C GLU A 14 6.67 -22.97 6.35
N GLY A 15 6.38 -23.78 5.33
CA GLY A 15 5.75 -23.31 4.09
C GLY A 15 4.34 -22.79 4.29
N VAL A 16 3.54 -23.47 5.12
CA VAL A 16 2.17 -23.04 5.44
C VAL A 16 2.19 -21.77 6.27
N LEU A 17 3.10 -21.68 7.24
CA LEU A 17 3.27 -20.50 8.07
C LEU A 17 3.72 -19.30 7.23
N LEU A 18 4.67 -19.50 6.31
CA LEU A 18 5.12 -18.47 5.37
C LEU A 18 3.97 -17.99 4.48
N ALA A 19 3.16 -18.92 3.96
CA ALA A 19 2.00 -18.57 3.14
C ALA A 19 0.97 -17.74 3.92
N LEU A 20 0.69 -18.10 5.18
CA LEU A 20 -0.21 -17.35 6.05
C LEU A 20 0.33 -15.95 6.35
N CYS A 21 1.62 -15.84 6.69
CA CYS A 21 2.28 -14.54 6.91
C CYS A 21 2.25 -13.67 5.66
N THR A 22 2.51 -14.25 4.50
CA THR A 22 2.43 -13.56 3.20
C THR A 22 1.03 -13.02 2.94
N PHE A 23 0.01 -13.84 3.17
CA PHE A 23 -1.38 -13.43 3.03
C PHE A 23 -1.74 -12.25 3.96
N LEU A 24 -1.29 -12.30 5.22
CA LEU A 24 -1.49 -11.21 6.17
C LEU A 24 -0.74 -9.94 5.75
N VAL A 25 0.50 -10.03 5.29
CA VAL A 25 1.29 -8.90 4.82
C VAL A 25 0.59 -8.19 3.65
N ILE A 26 0.16 -8.94 2.64
CA ILE A 26 -0.55 -8.41 1.48
C ILE A 26 -1.91 -7.83 1.90
N GLY A 27 -2.64 -8.56 2.75
CA GLY A 27 -3.95 -8.12 3.24
C GLY A 27 -3.88 -6.81 4.03
N LEU A 28 -2.84 -6.62 4.85
CA LEU A 28 -2.62 -5.38 5.61
C LEU A 28 -2.06 -4.25 4.73
N ALA A 29 -1.25 -4.57 3.73
CA ALA A 29 -0.72 -3.58 2.79
C ALA A 29 -1.84 -2.87 2.02
N HIS A 30 -2.92 -3.57 1.69
CA HIS A 30 -4.04 -3.01 0.91
C HIS A 30 -4.74 -1.83 1.60
N PRO A 31 -5.25 -1.96 2.83
CA PRO A 31 -5.83 -0.83 3.56
C PRO A 31 -4.80 0.25 3.90
N LEU A 32 -3.53 -0.13 4.04
CA LEU A 32 -2.44 0.83 4.29
C LEU A 32 -2.23 1.76 3.09
N VAL A 33 -2.24 1.22 1.86
CA VAL A 33 -2.18 2.02 0.63
C VAL A 33 -3.35 2.99 0.53
N ILE A 34 -4.58 2.53 0.81
CA ILE A 34 -5.78 3.36 0.77
C ILE A 34 -5.68 4.53 1.77
N LYS A 35 -5.26 4.25 3.00
CA LYS A 35 -5.06 5.29 4.03
C LYS A 35 -3.92 6.24 3.67
N THR A 36 -2.83 5.72 3.14
CA THR A 36 -1.68 6.53 2.73
C THR A 36 -2.08 7.50 1.63
N GLU A 37 -2.83 7.04 0.62
CA GLU A 37 -3.37 7.90 -0.41
C GLU A 37 -4.32 8.95 0.16
N TYR A 38 -5.24 8.56 1.04
CA TYR A 38 -6.22 9.46 1.63
C TYR A 38 -5.57 10.60 2.41
N TYR A 39 -4.58 10.32 3.27
CA TYR A 39 -3.94 11.33 4.12
C TYR A 39 -2.78 12.06 3.46
N PHE A 40 -1.93 11.36 2.73
CA PHE A 40 -0.66 11.88 2.20
C PHE A 40 -0.64 11.98 0.67
N GLY A 41 -1.54 11.27 -0.02
CA GLY A 41 -1.53 11.13 -1.46
C GLY A 41 -0.39 10.25 -1.96
N THR A 42 0.08 10.56 -3.15
CA THR A 42 1.18 9.84 -3.78
C THR A 42 2.57 10.33 -3.34
N LYS A 43 2.67 11.39 -2.53
CA LYS A 43 3.95 11.98 -2.09
C LYS A 43 4.90 11.00 -1.39
N PRO A 44 4.44 10.12 -0.46
CA PRO A 44 5.35 9.24 0.27
C PRO A 44 5.80 8.01 -0.52
N TRP A 45 5.68 8.00 -1.85
CA TRP A 45 6.06 6.87 -2.69
C TRP A 45 7.51 6.43 -2.47
N TRP A 46 8.42 7.36 -2.21
CA TRP A 46 9.81 7.02 -1.99
C TRP A 46 10.14 6.55 -0.55
N ILE A 47 9.27 6.81 0.43
CA ILE A 47 9.34 6.13 1.72
C ILE A 47 9.07 4.63 1.54
N TRP A 48 8.09 4.28 0.72
CA TRP A 48 7.78 2.89 0.36
C TRP A 48 8.94 2.25 -0.42
N LEU A 49 9.55 3.00 -1.33
CA LEU A 49 10.73 2.55 -2.08
C LEU A 49 11.90 2.26 -1.15
N MET A 50 12.25 3.19 -0.28
CA MET A 50 13.37 3.04 0.65
C MET A 50 13.12 1.89 1.64
N ALA A 51 11.91 1.79 2.19
CA ALA A 51 11.53 0.71 3.10
C ALA A 51 11.57 -0.65 2.39
N GLY A 52 11.03 -0.76 1.18
CA GLY A 52 11.07 -1.99 0.39
C GLY A 52 12.50 -2.42 0.05
N LEU A 53 13.34 -1.47 -0.37
CA LEU A 53 14.74 -1.75 -0.68
C LEU A 53 15.53 -2.16 0.58
N ALA A 54 15.31 -1.49 1.72
CA ALA A 54 15.93 -1.85 2.99
C ALA A 54 15.54 -3.27 3.44
N CYS A 55 14.28 -3.67 3.27
CA CYS A 55 13.84 -5.04 3.56
C CYS A 55 14.52 -6.06 2.65
N LEU A 56 14.66 -5.77 1.34
CA LEU A 56 15.32 -6.69 0.40
C LEU A 56 16.81 -6.82 0.71
N ILE A 57 17.48 -5.71 1.01
CA ILE A 57 18.90 -5.74 1.43
C ILE A 57 19.03 -6.49 2.75
N GLY A 58 18.15 -6.23 3.74
CA GLY A 58 18.14 -6.94 5.02
C GLY A 58 17.95 -8.45 4.86
N ALA A 59 17.15 -8.88 3.89
CA ALA A 59 16.94 -10.29 3.58
C ALA A 59 18.23 -11.02 3.17
N LEU A 60 19.20 -10.30 2.60
CA LEU A 60 20.50 -10.86 2.19
C LEU A 60 21.46 -11.12 3.38
N PHE A 61 21.25 -10.42 4.49
CA PHE A 61 22.12 -10.48 5.66
C PHE A 61 21.55 -11.34 6.80
N VAL A 62 20.33 -11.82 6.66
CA VAL A 62 19.67 -12.62 7.69
C VAL A 62 19.94 -14.10 7.45
N ASP A 63 20.53 -14.76 8.46
CA ASP A 63 20.70 -16.21 8.51
C ASP A 63 19.36 -16.87 8.89
N GLY A 64 18.76 -17.57 7.99
CA GLY A 64 17.49 -18.26 8.20
C GLY A 64 16.54 -18.08 7.05
N LEU A 65 16.27 -19.17 6.35
CA LEU A 65 15.46 -19.18 5.14
C LEU A 65 14.06 -18.56 5.36
N PHE A 66 13.42 -18.88 6.46
CA PHE A 66 12.08 -18.41 6.77
C PHE A 66 12.03 -16.86 6.93
N VAL A 67 12.94 -16.30 7.73
CA VAL A 67 12.97 -14.86 8.01
C VAL A 67 13.44 -14.09 6.78
N SER A 68 14.42 -14.60 6.05
CA SER A 68 14.90 -14.02 4.78
C SER A 68 13.76 -13.99 3.75
N ALA A 69 13.03 -15.09 3.59
CA ALA A 69 11.88 -15.17 2.67
C ALA A 69 10.77 -14.21 3.08
N LEU A 70 10.46 -14.10 4.37
CA LEU A 70 9.44 -13.16 4.87
C LEU A 70 9.84 -11.69 4.61
N LEU A 71 11.11 -11.33 4.88
CA LEU A 71 11.64 -10.01 4.57
C LEU A 71 11.59 -9.71 3.06
N GLY A 72 11.91 -10.70 2.22
CA GLY A 72 11.77 -10.60 0.77
C GLY A 72 10.34 -10.32 0.34
N VAL A 73 9.36 -11.03 0.91
CA VAL A 73 7.93 -10.82 0.64
C VAL A 73 7.49 -9.42 1.06
N VAL A 74 7.88 -8.97 2.26
CA VAL A 74 7.56 -7.61 2.75
C VAL A 74 8.17 -6.56 1.81
N GLY A 75 9.44 -6.71 1.45
CA GLY A 75 10.13 -5.79 0.54
C GLY A 75 9.44 -5.71 -0.83
N ALA A 76 9.14 -6.86 -1.43
CA ALA A 76 8.42 -6.93 -2.70
C ALA A 76 7.02 -6.31 -2.62
N THR A 77 6.29 -6.56 -1.52
CA THR A 77 4.96 -5.99 -1.28
C THR A 77 5.00 -4.47 -1.17
N LEU A 78 6.00 -3.92 -0.49
CA LEU A 78 6.19 -2.47 -0.38
C LEU A 78 6.50 -1.83 -1.75
N LEU A 79 7.36 -2.45 -2.56
CA LEU A 79 7.67 -1.97 -3.91
C LEU A 79 6.45 -2.03 -4.83
N TRP A 80 5.68 -3.12 -4.78
CA TRP A 80 4.42 -3.26 -5.50
C TRP A 80 3.40 -2.21 -5.06
N GLY A 81 3.35 -1.91 -3.76
CA GLY A 81 2.47 -0.91 -3.15
C GLY A 81 2.64 0.49 -3.73
N ILE A 82 3.80 0.82 -4.30
CA ILE A 82 4.01 2.09 -5.01
C ILE A 82 3.09 2.17 -6.23
N GLY A 83 3.03 1.12 -7.05
CA GLY A 83 2.11 1.05 -8.19
C GLY A 83 0.64 1.12 -7.78
N GLU A 84 0.29 0.44 -6.70
CA GLU A 84 -1.06 0.49 -6.12
C GLU A 84 -1.42 1.88 -5.59
N LEU A 85 -0.47 2.62 -5.03
CA LEU A 85 -0.69 3.98 -4.56
C LEU A 85 -1.12 4.93 -5.71
N PHE A 86 -0.47 4.83 -6.86
CA PHE A 86 -0.86 5.59 -8.06
C PHE A 86 -2.19 5.11 -8.64
N SER A 87 -2.43 3.79 -8.63
CA SER A 87 -3.70 3.20 -9.06
C SER A 87 -4.85 3.63 -8.16
N GLN A 88 -4.62 3.71 -6.84
CA GLN A 88 -5.62 4.17 -5.87
C GLN A 88 -5.99 5.64 -6.10
N LYS A 89 -5.01 6.51 -6.37
CA LYS A 89 -5.27 7.90 -6.76
C LYS A 89 -6.23 7.97 -7.95
N LYS A 90 -5.99 7.20 -9.01
CA LYS A 90 -6.86 7.13 -10.19
C LYS A 90 -8.27 6.64 -9.85
N ARG A 91 -8.41 5.70 -8.91
CA ARG A 91 -9.73 5.20 -8.44
C ARG A 91 -10.50 6.28 -7.67
N VAL A 92 -9.80 7.07 -6.84
CA VAL A 92 -10.41 8.21 -6.12
C VAL A 92 -10.85 9.29 -7.11
N GLU A 93 -10.05 9.60 -8.12
CA GLU A 93 -10.38 10.54 -9.19
C GLU A 93 -11.63 10.12 -9.99
N LYS A 94 -11.83 8.80 -10.18
CA LYS A 94 -13.03 8.25 -10.82
C LYS A 94 -14.28 8.21 -9.89
N GLY A 95 -14.13 8.64 -8.63
CA GLY A 95 -15.22 8.63 -7.67
C GLY A 95 -15.55 7.27 -7.05
N TRP A 96 -14.70 6.26 -7.23
CA TRP A 96 -14.91 4.91 -6.66
C TRP A 96 -14.60 4.84 -5.17
N PHE A 97 -13.78 5.76 -4.66
CA PHE A 97 -13.41 5.88 -3.26
C PHE A 97 -13.63 7.31 -2.74
N PRO A 98 -13.90 7.47 -1.43
CA PRO A 98 -14.12 8.79 -0.87
C PRO A 98 -12.89 9.68 -1.00
N MET A 99 -13.10 10.86 -1.55
CA MET A 99 -12.06 11.88 -1.74
C MET A 99 -11.84 12.64 -0.43
N ASN A 100 -10.59 12.91 -0.09
CA ASN A 100 -10.27 13.76 1.06
C ASN A 100 -10.64 15.22 0.74
N PRO A 101 -11.59 15.83 1.49
CA PRO A 101 -12.05 17.19 1.21
C PRO A 101 -10.93 18.25 1.30
N LYS A 102 -9.88 17.99 2.10
CA LYS A 102 -8.71 18.87 2.23
C LYS A 102 -7.77 18.87 1.02
N ARG A 103 -8.00 17.95 0.06
CA ARG A 103 -7.14 17.71 -1.10
C ARG A 103 -7.88 17.71 -2.42
N LYS A 104 -9.09 18.26 -2.47
CA LYS A 104 -9.90 18.36 -3.69
C LYS A 104 -9.15 19.00 -4.86
N ASP A 105 -8.37 20.04 -4.58
CA ASP A 105 -7.60 20.76 -5.60
C ASP A 105 -6.54 19.90 -6.30
N CYS A 106 -6.08 18.82 -5.62
CA CYS A 106 -5.10 17.87 -6.16
C CYS A 106 -5.70 16.89 -7.15
N TYR A 107 -7.01 16.68 -7.11
CA TYR A 107 -7.72 15.75 -8.00
C TYR A 107 -8.32 16.47 -9.21
N GLN A 108 -8.57 17.78 -9.12
CA GLN A 108 -9.18 18.58 -10.18
C GLN A 108 -8.17 19.10 -11.23
N LYS A 109 -6.87 19.06 -10.95
CA LYS A 109 -5.81 19.48 -11.90
C LYS A 109 -5.39 18.39 -12.87
N ILE A 110 -6.32 17.61 -13.39
CA ILE A 110 -6.02 16.64 -14.44
C ILE A 110 -6.23 17.28 -15.80
N GLY A 111 -5.22 17.97 -16.23
CA GLY A 111 -5.16 18.44 -17.58
C GLY A 111 -3.74 18.48 -18.12
N ASN A 112 -2.73 18.91 -17.38
CA ASN A 112 -1.40 19.15 -17.98
C ASN A 112 -0.18 19.15 -17.04
N ASP A 113 -0.26 18.75 -15.77
CA ASP A 113 0.97 18.72 -14.98
C ASP A 113 0.92 17.71 -13.84
N GLU A 114 1.84 16.75 -13.88
CA GLU A 114 2.11 15.76 -12.83
C GLU A 114 2.85 16.38 -11.63
N SER A 115 2.65 17.66 -11.38
CA SER A 115 3.29 18.37 -10.30
C SER A 115 2.67 17.97 -8.97
N ILE A 116 3.56 17.50 -8.11
CA ILE A 116 3.38 17.17 -6.69
C ILE A 116 2.49 18.23 -6.02
N CYS A 117 1.25 17.86 -5.65
CA CYS A 117 0.35 18.75 -4.93
C CYS A 117 0.98 19.18 -3.60
N PRO A 118 1.23 20.47 -3.38
CA PRO A 118 1.69 20.94 -2.09
C PRO A 118 0.58 20.74 -1.05
N VAL A 119 0.94 20.20 0.11
CA VAL A 119 0.05 20.22 1.29
C VAL A 119 -0.12 21.68 1.70
N ARG A 120 -1.19 22.29 1.25
CA ARG A 120 -1.56 23.65 1.68
C ARG A 120 -2.09 23.57 3.10
N LYS A 121 -1.30 24.05 4.07
CA LYS A 121 -1.80 24.37 5.39
C LYS A 121 -2.82 25.50 5.23
N GLY A 122 -4.05 25.21 5.60
CA GLY A 122 -5.10 26.15 5.96
C GLY A 122 -5.29 27.39 5.07
N HIS A 123 -6.23 27.34 4.15
CA HIS A 123 -7.11 28.47 3.89
C HIS A 123 -8.45 27.95 3.37
N SER A 124 -9.46 28.14 4.20
CA SER A 124 -10.85 27.97 3.87
C SER A 124 -11.23 29.12 2.92
N MET A 125 -11.41 28.81 1.67
CA MET A 125 -12.30 29.55 0.78
C MET A 125 -12.95 28.51 -0.14
N TYR A 126 -14.01 27.94 0.35
CA TYR A 126 -14.97 27.23 -0.47
C TYR A 126 -16.13 28.21 -0.73
N SER A 127 -16.17 28.77 -1.91
CA SER A 127 -17.39 29.29 -2.49
C SER A 127 -18.11 28.12 -3.15
N ASP A 128 -19.30 27.86 -2.69
CA ASP A 128 -20.26 26.93 -3.26
C ASP A 128 -20.63 27.36 -4.68
N GLU A 129 -19.97 26.77 -5.66
CA GLU A 129 -20.46 26.80 -7.05
C GLU A 129 -19.92 25.56 -7.78
N ASN A 130 -20.62 24.47 -7.66
CA ASN A 130 -20.94 23.46 -8.66
C ASN A 130 -21.43 22.17 -8.01
N SER A 131 -22.64 22.25 -7.54
CA SER A 131 -23.49 21.07 -7.28
C SER A 131 -24.01 20.52 -8.63
N THR A 132 -23.15 19.95 -9.47
CA THR A 132 -23.58 19.33 -10.73
C THR A 132 -22.82 18.06 -11.09
N TYR A 133 -22.43 17.26 -10.10
CA TYR A 133 -21.88 15.92 -10.35
C TYR A 133 -22.53 14.86 -9.47
N ILE A 134 -23.86 14.90 -9.36
CA ILE A 134 -24.63 13.75 -8.88
C ILE A 134 -25.86 13.71 -9.79
N ASP A 135 -25.72 13.07 -10.93
CA ASP A 135 -26.78 12.34 -11.67
C ASP A 135 -26.20 11.86 -12.99
N ARG A 136 -25.60 10.65 -12.93
CA ARG A 136 -25.67 9.63 -14.00
C ARG A 136 -24.95 8.35 -13.57
#